data_cd2f2e6a28cf3eec045862c7d6d9847a
#
_entry.id   cd2f2e6a28cf3eec045862c7d6d9847a
#
_cell.length_a   1.000
_cell.length_b   1.000
_cell.length_c   1.000
_cell.angle_alpha   90.00
_cell.angle_beta   90.00
_cell.angle_gamma   90.00
#
_symmetry.space_group_name_H-M   'P 1'
#
loop_
_entity.id
_entity.type
_entity.pdbx_description
1 polymer ?
#
loop_
_entity_poly.entity_id
_entity_poly.type
_entity_poly.pdbx_seq_one_letter_code
_entity_poly.pdbx_strand_id
1 'polypeptide(L)'
;LRVVGNKIIVAAYTESGYTAAANKLSDLIRLAADKETKSVTLKRDEIATTGVNNKRISAIPMYEGGKFGSYYKAGNSVDEIIIKKTNMSEFDAYLNTLTAAGYTQYTTNEIKSNKFATYTNDKYTLTAGFYNYESSARIIIEPLAEAVPLEAAKYEKVTTSQITMFGIEYYNTADSSYTSNGLSMLIRLEDGSFIIIDGGFNRASCANTLAAELRIQAKGYAKTDKDIRIAAWIITHAHGDHSGMISKRSDAFKSFTVENFLVNFMSDTERQNAISSYLAKGSGNWGNSEGGGYTNVLSAAAALNATVRTIHVGQVYYFADAKLEVLYTIESYGPTMCNAFNTTS
;
A
#
# COMPACT_ATOMS: atom_id res chain seq x y z
N LEU A 1 2.92 -26.98 4.84
CA LEU A 1 3.15 -28.22 4.09
C LEU A 1 2.28 -28.22 2.83
N ARG A 2 2.84 -28.68 1.70
CA ARG A 2 2.13 -28.81 0.42
C ARG A 2 2.61 -30.04 -0.33
N VAL A 3 1.69 -30.72 -1.02
CA VAL A 3 2.06 -31.80 -1.95
C VAL A 3 2.06 -31.26 -3.37
N VAL A 4 3.19 -31.38 -4.06
CA VAL A 4 3.34 -31.00 -5.47
C VAL A 4 3.88 -32.20 -6.23
N GLY A 5 3.05 -32.77 -7.12
CA GLY A 5 3.37 -34.03 -7.76
C GLY A 5 3.59 -35.14 -6.72
N ASN A 6 4.78 -35.73 -6.74
CA ASN A 6 5.24 -36.78 -5.81
C ASN A 6 6.14 -36.24 -4.67
N LYS A 7 6.17 -34.93 -4.44
CA LYS A 7 7.01 -34.29 -3.45
C LYS A 7 6.15 -33.63 -2.35
N ILE A 8 6.63 -33.69 -1.12
CA ILE A 8 6.13 -32.91 -0.01
C ILE A 8 7.04 -31.70 0.16
N ILE A 9 6.46 -30.51 0.06
CA ILE A 9 7.19 -29.26 0.24
C ILE A 9 6.93 -28.75 1.66
N VAL A 10 8.00 -28.55 2.42
CA VAL A 10 7.99 -27.87 3.70
C VAL A 10 8.50 -26.46 3.45
N ALA A 11 7.60 -25.48 3.49
CA ALA A 11 7.94 -24.08 3.30
C ALA A 11 7.08 -23.21 4.22
N ALA A 12 7.63 -22.10 4.65
CA ALA A 12 6.92 -21.08 5.40
C ALA A 12 7.56 -19.71 5.16
N TYR A 13 6.82 -18.64 5.46
CA TYR A 13 7.27 -17.27 5.31
C TYR A 13 8.02 -16.75 6.55
N THR A 14 7.98 -17.49 7.65
CA THR A 14 8.70 -17.18 8.89
C THR A 14 9.44 -18.40 9.39
N GLU A 15 10.50 -18.20 10.17
CA GLU A 15 11.27 -19.28 10.78
C GLU A 15 10.40 -20.13 11.72
N SER A 16 9.56 -19.48 12.54
CA SER A 16 8.60 -20.19 13.40
C SER A 16 7.58 -21.00 12.62
N GLY A 17 7.08 -20.46 11.49
CA GLY A 17 6.19 -21.19 10.59
C GLY A 17 6.87 -22.38 9.93
N TYR A 18 8.14 -22.23 9.51
CA TYR A 18 8.93 -23.34 8.98
C TYR A 18 9.13 -24.44 10.01
N THR A 19 9.53 -24.08 11.24
CA THR A 19 9.69 -25.01 12.36
C THR A 19 8.38 -25.74 12.68
N ALA A 20 7.25 -25.02 12.73
CA ALA A 20 5.94 -25.62 12.94
C ALA A 20 5.56 -26.61 11.83
N ALA A 21 5.81 -26.26 10.56
CA ALA A 21 5.54 -27.14 9.42
C ALA A 21 6.45 -28.37 9.40
N ALA A 22 7.73 -28.20 9.73
CA ALA A 22 8.68 -29.31 9.82
C ALA A 22 8.33 -30.27 10.95
N ASN A 23 7.98 -29.74 12.13
CA ASN A 23 7.54 -30.54 13.29
C ASN A 23 6.28 -31.31 12.96
N LYS A 24 5.31 -30.69 12.30
CA LYS A 24 4.08 -31.38 11.89
C LYS A 24 4.33 -32.51 10.90
N LEU A 25 5.21 -32.29 9.90
CA LEU A 25 5.59 -33.36 8.99
C LEU A 25 6.27 -34.50 9.72
N SER A 26 7.17 -34.19 10.66
CA SER A 26 7.82 -35.19 11.51
C SER A 26 6.81 -36.00 12.32
N ASP A 27 5.82 -35.33 12.92
CA ASP A 27 4.74 -35.99 13.66
C ASP A 27 3.88 -36.88 12.77
N LEU A 28 3.50 -36.42 11.59
CA LEU A 28 2.73 -37.20 10.62
C LEU A 28 3.50 -38.47 10.21
N ILE A 29 4.78 -38.33 9.91
CA ILE A 29 5.67 -39.46 9.58
C ILE A 29 5.73 -40.45 10.76
N ARG A 30 5.95 -39.94 11.96
CA ARG A 30 6.06 -40.79 13.18
C ARG A 30 4.78 -41.56 13.47
N LEU A 31 3.62 -40.90 13.29
CA LEU A 31 2.30 -41.53 13.54
C LEU A 31 1.90 -42.53 12.45
N ALA A 32 2.30 -42.28 11.20
CA ALA A 32 1.95 -43.11 10.05
C ALA A 32 3.00 -44.16 9.69
N ALA A 33 4.13 -44.22 10.40
CA ALA A 33 5.22 -45.15 10.10
C ALA A 33 4.83 -46.58 10.45
N ASP A 34 4.84 -47.44 9.44
CA ASP A 34 4.77 -48.88 9.60
C ASP A 34 6.19 -49.42 9.76
N LYS A 35 6.46 -49.98 10.95
CA LYS A 35 7.77 -50.52 11.32
C LYS A 35 8.10 -51.84 10.64
N GLU A 36 7.08 -52.60 10.24
CA GLU A 36 7.25 -53.92 9.61
C GLU A 36 7.59 -53.72 8.12
N THR A 37 6.87 -52.89 7.43
CA THR A 37 7.08 -52.61 6.00
C THR A 37 8.12 -51.54 5.76
N LYS A 38 8.60 -50.85 6.78
CA LYS A 38 9.51 -49.67 6.70
C LYS A 38 8.96 -48.60 5.76
N SER A 39 7.64 -48.42 5.75
CA SER A 39 6.93 -47.49 4.87
C SER A 39 6.16 -46.45 5.68
N VAL A 40 5.83 -45.33 5.03
CA VAL A 40 4.98 -44.27 5.57
C VAL A 40 3.94 -43.92 4.51
N THR A 41 2.68 -44.04 4.85
CA THR A 41 1.57 -43.57 4.02
C THR A 41 0.94 -42.33 4.63
N LEU A 42 1.09 -41.19 3.97
CA LEU A 42 0.51 -39.93 4.38
C LEU A 42 -0.68 -39.55 3.49
N LYS A 43 -1.77 -39.16 4.08
CA LYS A 43 -2.92 -38.65 3.33
C LYS A 43 -2.68 -37.20 2.91
N ARG A 44 -3.07 -36.87 1.69
CA ARG A 44 -2.83 -35.57 1.08
C ARG A 44 -3.51 -34.43 1.84
N ASP A 45 -4.71 -34.63 2.33
CA ASP A 45 -5.49 -33.69 3.12
C ASP A 45 -4.88 -33.43 4.50
N GLU A 46 -4.30 -34.45 5.14
CA GLU A 46 -3.58 -34.29 6.42
C GLU A 46 -2.32 -33.42 6.27
N ILE A 47 -1.67 -33.48 5.10
CA ILE A 47 -0.49 -32.65 4.80
C ILE A 47 -0.91 -31.22 4.48
N ALA A 48 -2.02 -31.03 3.76
CA ALA A 48 -2.47 -29.73 3.27
C ALA A 48 -3.04 -28.80 4.36
N THR A 49 -3.38 -29.33 5.55
CA THR A 49 -4.04 -28.54 6.61
C THR A 49 -3.10 -27.85 7.60
N THR A 50 -1.79 -27.95 7.39
CA THR A 50 -0.81 -27.39 8.32
C THR A 50 -0.12 -26.18 7.75
N GLY A 51 -0.59 -25.02 8.07
CA GLY A 51 0.03 -23.74 7.78
C GLY A 51 -0.74 -22.65 8.50
N VAL A 52 -0.12 -21.51 8.69
CA VAL A 52 -0.87 -20.31 9.04
C VAL A 52 -1.98 -20.19 8.00
N ASN A 53 -3.23 -20.20 8.44
CA ASN A 53 -4.40 -20.19 7.57
C ASN A 53 -4.60 -18.77 6.98
N ASN A 54 -3.56 -18.26 6.30
CA ASN A 54 -3.63 -17.03 5.56
C ASN A 54 -4.20 -17.34 4.18
N LYS A 55 -5.53 -17.19 4.06
CA LYS A 55 -6.26 -17.46 2.82
C LYS A 55 -5.73 -16.67 1.62
N ARG A 56 -5.17 -15.47 1.86
CA ARG A 56 -4.60 -14.65 0.78
C ARG A 56 -3.31 -15.25 0.25
N ILE A 57 -2.39 -15.59 1.15
CA ILE A 57 -1.11 -16.21 0.75
C ILE A 57 -1.33 -17.55 0.03
N SER A 58 -2.29 -18.35 0.46
CA SER A 58 -2.62 -19.62 -0.23
C SER A 58 -3.27 -19.42 -1.60
N ALA A 59 -3.76 -18.22 -1.89
CA ALA A 59 -4.30 -17.87 -3.21
C ALA A 59 -3.20 -17.45 -4.21
N ILE A 60 -1.98 -17.13 -3.74
CA ILE A 60 -0.84 -16.77 -4.60
C ILE A 60 -0.21 -18.05 -5.18
N PRO A 61 -0.04 -18.18 -6.51
CA PRO A 61 0.81 -19.21 -7.10
C PRO A 61 2.24 -19.12 -6.54
N MET A 62 2.90 -20.25 -6.45
CA MET A 62 4.29 -20.28 -6.02
C MET A 62 5.18 -19.64 -7.08
N TYR A 63 6.06 -18.73 -6.64
CA TYR A 63 7.10 -18.18 -7.50
C TYR A 63 8.20 -19.23 -7.71
N GLU A 64 8.42 -19.63 -8.96
CA GLU A 64 9.49 -20.55 -9.33
C GLU A 64 10.72 -19.74 -9.77
N GLY A 65 11.87 -20.06 -9.20
CA GLY A 65 13.12 -19.31 -9.37
C GLY A 65 13.44 -18.41 -8.17
N GLY A 66 14.60 -17.77 -8.22
CA GLY A 66 15.07 -16.91 -7.15
C GLY A 66 15.22 -17.60 -5.80
N LYS A 67 15.24 -16.81 -4.74
CA LYS A 67 15.22 -17.26 -3.34
C LYS A 67 14.20 -16.47 -2.55
N PHE A 68 13.46 -17.14 -1.67
CA PHE A 68 12.62 -16.46 -0.70
C PHE A 68 13.48 -15.47 0.10
N GLY A 69 13.05 -14.21 0.14
CA GLY A 69 13.73 -13.14 0.85
C GLY A 69 13.08 -12.86 2.19
N SER A 70 11.82 -12.47 2.16
CA SER A 70 11.05 -12.15 3.36
C SER A 70 9.55 -12.18 3.08
N TYR A 71 8.79 -12.23 4.16
CA TYR A 71 7.35 -11.99 4.20
C TYR A 71 7.07 -10.81 5.11
N TYR A 72 6.19 -9.95 4.67
CA TYR A 72 5.72 -8.82 5.44
C TYR A 72 4.19 -8.77 5.42
N LYS A 73 3.60 -8.45 6.55
CA LYS A 73 2.17 -8.24 6.69
C LYS A 73 1.92 -6.79 7.07
N ALA A 74 1.34 -6.02 6.14
CA ALA A 74 0.97 -4.64 6.35
C ALA A 74 -0.47 -4.57 6.89
N GLY A 75 -0.61 -4.23 8.16
CA GLY A 75 -1.90 -4.22 8.84
C GLY A 75 -2.59 -5.58 8.81
N ASN A 76 -3.91 -5.58 8.63
CA ASN A 76 -4.72 -6.80 8.58
C ASN A 76 -5.07 -7.28 7.17
N SER A 77 -4.81 -6.46 6.16
CA SER A 77 -5.36 -6.65 4.80
C SER A 77 -4.32 -6.85 3.70
N VAL A 78 -3.06 -6.53 3.92
CA VAL A 78 -2.00 -6.61 2.90
C VAL A 78 -0.97 -7.66 3.30
N ASP A 79 -0.63 -8.54 2.38
CA ASP A 79 0.47 -9.50 2.52
C ASP A 79 1.48 -9.28 1.40
N GLU A 80 2.76 -9.12 1.74
CA GLU A 80 3.87 -8.91 0.82
C GLU A 80 4.89 -10.03 0.91
N ILE A 81 5.31 -10.56 -0.24
CA ILE A 81 6.38 -11.55 -0.37
C ILE A 81 7.50 -10.92 -1.20
N ILE A 82 8.72 -11.04 -0.72
CA ILE A 82 9.92 -10.63 -1.43
C ILE A 82 10.70 -11.86 -1.87
N ILE A 83 10.99 -11.94 -3.15
CA ILE A 83 11.87 -12.94 -3.77
C ILE A 83 13.19 -12.24 -4.14
N LYS A 84 14.31 -12.79 -3.73
CA LYS A 84 15.66 -12.29 -4.03
C LYS A 84 16.36 -13.21 -5.03
N LYS A 85 17.42 -12.69 -5.68
CA LYS A 85 18.22 -13.44 -6.65
C LYS A 85 17.38 -14.02 -7.78
N THR A 86 16.46 -13.24 -8.28
CA THR A 86 15.60 -13.54 -9.43
C THR A 86 15.96 -12.63 -10.61
N ASN A 87 15.38 -12.91 -11.77
CA ASN A 87 15.61 -12.16 -13.00
C ASN A 87 14.27 -11.92 -13.74
N MET A 88 14.32 -11.10 -14.78
CA MET A 88 13.14 -10.72 -15.56
C MET A 88 12.45 -11.94 -16.18
N SER A 89 13.19 -12.92 -16.68
CA SER A 89 12.60 -14.10 -17.31
C SER A 89 11.82 -14.97 -16.31
N GLU A 90 12.34 -15.15 -15.10
CA GLU A 90 11.63 -15.84 -14.01
C GLU A 90 10.40 -15.06 -13.56
N PHE A 91 10.50 -13.73 -13.52
CA PHE A 91 9.36 -12.87 -13.21
C PHE A 91 8.28 -12.96 -14.28
N ASP A 92 8.62 -12.91 -15.57
CA ASP A 92 7.66 -13.05 -16.66
C ASP A 92 6.99 -14.44 -16.65
N ALA A 93 7.75 -15.49 -16.36
CA ALA A 93 7.21 -16.83 -16.18
C ALA A 93 6.19 -16.86 -15.02
N TYR A 94 6.49 -16.17 -13.91
CA TYR A 94 5.57 -16.06 -12.79
C TYR A 94 4.26 -15.33 -13.17
N LEU A 95 4.33 -14.22 -13.92
CA LEU A 95 3.12 -13.52 -14.38
C LEU A 95 2.21 -14.44 -15.21
N ASN A 96 2.78 -15.34 -16.01
CA ASN A 96 2.00 -16.34 -16.74
C ASN A 96 1.30 -17.34 -15.81
N THR A 97 1.92 -17.69 -14.67
CA THR A 97 1.29 -18.58 -13.68
C THR A 97 0.08 -17.94 -13.01
N LEU A 98 0.06 -16.61 -12.85
CA LEU A 98 -1.07 -15.87 -12.32
C LEU A 98 -2.31 -16.04 -13.21
N THR A 99 -2.12 -15.88 -14.51
CA THR A 99 -3.23 -16.09 -15.49
C THR A 99 -3.76 -17.52 -15.42
N ALA A 100 -2.87 -18.51 -15.35
CA ALA A 100 -3.25 -19.91 -15.22
C ALA A 100 -3.98 -20.23 -13.90
N ALA A 101 -3.73 -19.41 -12.85
CA ALA A 101 -4.38 -19.52 -11.54
C ALA A 101 -5.71 -18.75 -11.44
N GLY A 102 -6.22 -18.19 -12.56
CA GLY A 102 -7.49 -17.49 -12.62
C GLY A 102 -7.44 -16.00 -12.29
N TYR A 103 -6.24 -15.41 -12.27
CA TYR A 103 -6.11 -13.95 -12.20
C TYR A 103 -6.17 -13.34 -13.60
N THR A 104 -6.85 -12.22 -13.72
CA THR A 104 -6.87 -11.40 -14.95
C THR A 104 -5.89 -10.27 -14.82
N GLN A 105 -5.02 -10.10 -15.82
CA GLN A 105 -4.13 -8.95 -15.87
C GLN A 105 -4.95 -7.67 -16.03
N TYR A 106 -4.79 -6.74 -15.11
CA TYR A 106 -5.46 -5.44 -15.14
C TYR A 106 -4.59 -4.40 -15.84
N THR A 107 -3.36 -4.17 -15.35
CA THR A 107 -2.41 -3.25 -15.96
C THR A 107 -0.99 -3.78 -15.89
N THR A 108 -0.14 -3.27 -16.79
CA THR A 108 1.33 -3.40 -16.71
C THR A 108 1.97 -2.06 -16.87
N ASN A 109 3.14 -1.88 -16.27
CA ASN A 109 3.95 -0.68 -16.44
C ASN A 109 5.44 -1.04 -16.36
N GLU A 110 6.26 -0.26 -17.05
CA GLU A 110 7.71 -0.34 -16.99
C GLU A 110 8.28 1.00 -16.58
N ILE A 111 9.11 1.01 -15.54
CA ILE A 111 9.84 2.19 -15.09
C ILE A 111 11.32 1.89 -15.22
N LYS A 112 11.96 2.44 -16.25
CA LYS A 112 13.34 2.11 -16.67
C LYS A 112 13.47 0.59 -16.92
N SER A 113 14.28 -0.12 -16.13
CA SER A 113 14.50 -1.57 -16.24
C SER A 113 13.65 -2.38 -15.25
N ASN A 114 12.75 -1.74 -14.52
CA ASN A 114 11.82 -2.41 -13.61
C ASN A 114 10.49 -2.68 -14.33
N LYS A 115 9.86 -3.80 -14.01
CA LYS A 115 8.55 -4.18 -14.57
C LYS A 115 7.55 -4.40 -13.48
N PHE A 116 6.34 -3.91 -13.69
CA PHE A 116 5.23 -3.98 -12.74
C PHE A 116 3.97 -4.47 -13.42
N ALA A 117 3.15 -5.21 -12.68
CA ALA A 117 1.87 -5.69 -13.16
C ALA A 117 0.86 -5.75 -12.01
N THR A 118 -0.37 -5.36 -12.30
CA THR A 118 -1.52 -5.53 -11.41
C THR A 118 -2.45 -6.59 -11.99
N TYR A 119 -2.81 -7.55 -11.19
CA TYR A 119 -3.74 -8.63 -11.50
C TYR A 119 -4.91 -8.61 -10.54
N THR A 120 -6.07 -9.04 -11.00
CA THR A 120 -7.29 -9.14 -10.19
C THR A 120 -7.97 -10.48 -10.36
N ASN A 121 -8.70 -10.92 -9.34
CA ASN A 121 -9.72 -11.95 -9.46
C ASN A 121 -10.98 -11.50 -8.68
N ASP A 122 -11.94 -12.37 -8.44
CA ASP A 122 -13.19 -12.07 -7.73
C ASP A 122 -13.00 -11.62 -6.26
N LYS A 123 -11.81 -11.82 -5.68
CA LYS A 123 -11.53 -11.61 -4.24
C LYS A 123 -10.36 -10.70 -3.97
N TYR A 124 -9.35 -10.72 -4.85
CA TYR A 124 -8.06 -10.12 -4.55
C TYR A 124 -7.53 -9.26 -5.70
N THR A 125 -6.79 -8.23 -5.32
CA THR A 125 -5.82 -7.57 -6.18
C THR A 125 -4.44 -8.09 -5.83
N LEU A 126 -3.64 -8.39 -6.85
CA LEU A 126 -2.26 -8.81 -6.73
C LEU A 126 -1.40 -7.83 -7.52
N THR A 127 -0.48 -7.15 -6.83
CA THR A 127 0.52 -6.28 -7.46
C THR A 127 1.87 -6.97 -7.41
N ALA A 128 2.46 -7.19 -8.58
CA ALA A 128 3.76 -7.79 -8.74
C ALA A 128 4.76 -6.79 -9.34
N GLY A 129 5.95 -6.69 -8.78
CA GLY A 129 7.02 -5.82 -9.28
C GLY A 129 8.36 -6.53 -9.34
N PHE A 130 9.08 -6.38 -10.45
CA PHE A 130 10.47 -6.79 -10.59
C PHE A 130 11.38 -5.56 -10.52
N TYR A 131 12.34 -5.60 -9.63
CA TYR A 131 13.33 -4.56 -9.36
C TYR A 131 14.71 -5.03 -9.86
N ASN A 132 15.07 -4.55 -11.04
CA ASN A 132 16.27 -5.04 -11.74
C ASN A 132 17.57 -4.80 -10.96
N TYR A 133 17.71 -3.60 -10.39
CA TYR A 133 18.92 -3.27 -9.60
C TYR A 133 19.10 -4.18 -8.38
N GLU A 134 18.01 -4.54 -7.72
CA GLU A 134 18.01 -5.42 -6.54
C GLU A 134 18.04 -6.90 -6.91
N SER A 135 17.82 -7.26 -8.18
CA SER A 135 17.53 -8.63 -8.62
C SER A 135 16.47 -9.29 -7.75
N SER A 136 15.37 -8.56 -7.51
CA SER A 136 14.30 -8.96 -6.60
C SER A 136 12.93 -8.81 -7.24
N ALA A 137 11.97 -9.62 -6.78
CA ALA A 137 10.56 -9.43 -7.08
C ALA A 137 9.77 -9.23 -5.77
N ARG A 138 8.76 -8.37 -5.82
CA ARG A 138 7.76 -8.17 -4.77
C ARG A 138 6.40 -8.60 -5.26
N ILE A 139 5.68 -9.32 -4.43
CA ILE A 139 4.34 -9.79 -4.70
C ILE A 139 3.47 -9.37 -3.53
N ILE A 140 2.50 -8.52 -3.80
CA ILE A 140 1.59 -7.96 -2.81
C ILE A 140 0.20 -8.48 -3.15
N ILE A 141 -0.52 -8.99 -2.15
CA ILE A 141 -1.91 -9.43 -2.30
C ILE A 141 -2.79 -8.80 -1.22
N GLU A 142 -3.93 -8.30 -1.64
CA GLU A 142 -4.89 -7.63 -0.80
C GLU A 142 -6.33 -7.81 -1.31
N PRO A 143 -7.37 -7.45 -0.53
CA PRO A 143 -8.76 -7.47 -0.99
C PRO A 143 -8.97 -6.61 -2.23
N LEU A 144 -9.82 -7.07 -3.15
CA LEU A 144 -10.04 -6.46 -4.48
C LEU A 144 -10.38 -4.95 -4.45
N ALA A 145 -11.12 -4.49 -3.45
CA ALA A 145 -11.86 -3.23 -3.56
C ALA A 145 -11.02 -1.93 -3.60
N GLU A 146 -9.76 -1.94 -3.15
CA GLU A 146 -9.06 -0.71 -2.80
C GLU A 146 -7.75 -0.46 -3.55
N ALA A 147 -7.28 -1.44 -4.32
CA ALA A 147 -5.95 -1.39 -4.93
C ALA A 147 -5.94 -1.33 -6.47
N VAL A 148 -7.11 -1.22 -7.09
CA VAL A 148 -7.19 -1.17 -8.56
C VAL A 148 -6.95 0.27 -9.05
N PRO A 149 -5.92 0.50 -9.89
CA PRO A 149 -5.64 1.83 -10.44
C PRO A 149 -6.80 2.36 -11.29
N LEU A 150 -6.88 3.68 -11.40
CA LEU A 150 -7.85 4.35 -12.26
C LEU A 150 -7.32 4.46 -13.68
N GLU A 151 -8.10 3.97 -14.65
CA GLU A 151 -7.77 4.02 -16.07
C GLU A 151 -8.06 5.40 -16.67
N ALA A 152 -7.43 5.66 -17.80
CA ALA A 152 -7.69 6.86 -18.59
C ALA A 152 -9.14 6.86 -19.11
N ALA A 153 -9.88 7.92 -18.79
CA ALA A 153 -11.24 8.14 -19.28
C ALA A 153 -11.30 9.37 -20.19
N LYS A 154 -12.30 9.40 -21.07
CA LYS A 154 -12.57 10.62 -21.86
C LYS A 154 -13.11 11.70 -20.92
N TYR A 155 -12.65 12.91 -21.13
CA TYR A 155 -13.09 14.10 -20.39
C TYR A 155 -13.37 15.27 -21.36
N GLU A 156 -14.16 16.22 -20.88
CA GLU A 156 -14.39 17.49 -21.56
C GLU A 156 -13.47 18.55 -20.97
N LYS A 157 -12.76 19.25 -21.83
CA LYS A 157 -11.87 20.34 -21.41
C LYS A 157 -12.68 21.59 -21.13
N VAL A 158 -12.72 22.04 -19.88
CA VAL A 158 -13.43 23.25 -19.44
C VAL A 158 -12.49 24.34 -18.96
N THR A 159 -11.23 24.01 -18.70
CA THR A 159 -10.20 24.95 -18.23
C THR A 159 -8.80 24.51 -18.66
N THR A 160 -7.77 25.16 -18.14
CA THR A 160 -6.36 24.80 -18.31
C THR A 160 -5.78 24.24 -17.03
N SER A 161 -4.86 23.30 -17.16
CA SER A 161 -4.15 22.74 -16.00
C SER A 161 -3.30 23.79 -15.31
N GLN A 162 -3.23 23.73 -13.98
CA GLN A 162 -2.46 24.65 -13.17
C GLN A 162 -1.98 23.94 -11.90
N ILE A 163 -0.73 24.20 -11.52
CA ILE A 163 -0.17 23.77 -10.24
C ILE A 163 -0.04 24.99 -9.34
N THR A 164 -0.60 24.90 -8.14
CA THR A 164 -0.49 25.91 -7.09
C THR A 164 0.18 25.28 -5.86
N MET A 165 1.29 25.84 -5.45
CA MET A 165 1.97 25.44 -4.20
C MET A 165 1.61 26.38 -3.08
N PHE A 166 1.26 25.84 -1.93
CA PHE A 166 0.99 26.63 -0.74
C PHE A 166 2.22 26.62 0.17
N GLY A 167 2.71 27.80 0.52
CA GLY A 167 3.60 27.97 1.65
C GLY A 167 2.78 27.78 2.93
N ILE A 168 2.92 26.63 3.56
CA ILE A 168 2.24 26.34 4.82
C ILE A 168 3.09 26.90 5.95
N GLU A 169 2.80 28.14 6.30
CA GLU A 169 3.45 28.83 7.41
C GLU A 169 2.55 28.82 8.65
N TYR A 170 3.16 28.58 9.78
CA TYR A 170 2.47 28.63 11.06
C TYR A 170 3.28 29.44 12.07
N TYR A 171 2.65 30.48 12.61
CA TYR A 171 3.16 31.23 13.75
C TYR A 171 2.51 30.74 15.03
N ASN A 172 3.32 30.21 15.95
CA ASN A 172 2.86 29.80 17.26
C ASN A 172 2.89 31.01 18.21
N THR A 173 1.73 31.50 18.58
CA THR A 173 1.61 32.66 19.48
C THR A 173 2.01 32.36 20.93
N ALA A 174 2.05 31.08 21.33
CA ALA A 174 2.38 30.68 22.69
C ALA A 174 3.88 30.79 23.01
N ASP A 175 4.73 30.56 22.02
CA ASP A 175 6.18 30.60 22.15
C ASP A 175 6.87 31.54 21.15
N SER A 176 6.08 32.31 20.40
CA SER A 176 6.55 33.22 19.35
C SER A 176 7.42 32.56 18.29
N SER A 177 7.25 31.25 18.08
CA SER A 177 7.98 30.49 17.06
C SER A 177 7.29 30.53 15.72
N TYR A 178 8.07 30.39 14.66
CA TYR A 178 7.59 30.32 13.29
C TYR A 178 7.93 28.97 12.69
N THR A 179 6.95 28.28 12.15
CA THR A 179 7.12 27.00 11.49
C THR A 179 6.66 27.12 10.04
N SER A 180 7.57 26.82 9.11
CA SER A 180 7.34 26.90 7.66
C SER A 180 7.50 25.56 6.94
N ASN A 181 7.39 24.44 7.66
CA ASN A 181 7.61 23.10 7.16
C ASN A 181 6.29 22.33 7.03
N GLY A 182 5.46 22.70 6.13
CA GLY A 182 4.28 21.93 5.73
C GLY A 182 4.21 21.94 4.22
N LEU A 183 3.54 20.94 3.64
CA LEU A 183 3.33 20.86 2.21
C LEU A 183 1.86 20.77 1.90
N SER A 184 1.42 21.57 0.92
CA SER A 184 0.18 21.34 0.19
C SER A 184 0.33 21.83 -1.24
N MET A 185 -0.06 21.00 -2.19
CA MET A 185 -0.14 21.36 -3.59
C MET A 185 -1.54 21.12 -4.12
N LEU A 186 -2.05 22.06 -4.89
CA LEU A 186 -3.31 21.97 -5.61
C LEU A 186 -3.03 21.93 -7.09
N ILE A 187 -3.48 20.89 -7.77
CA ILE A 187 -3.36 20.71 -9.22
C ILE A 187 -4.78 20.76 -9.78
N ARG A 188 -5.08 21.80 -10.55
CA ARG A 188 -6.30 21.89 -11.34
C ARG A 188 -6.06 21.17 -12.67
N LEU A 189 -7.01 20.34 -13.09
CA LEU A 189 -6.98 19.57 -14.32
C LEU A 189 -7.83 20.21 -15.41
N GLU A 190 -7.64 19.79 -16.66
CA GLU A 190 -8.38 20.36 -17.80
C GLU A 190 -9.89 20.15 -17.75
N ASP A 191 -10.38 19.11 -17.07
CA ASP A 191 -11.80 18.86 -16.84
C ASP A 191 -12.40 19.67 -15.66
N GLY A 192 -11.59 20.55 -15.06
CA GLY A 192 -11.97 21.36 -13.92
C GLY A 192 -11.94 20.65 -12.57
N SER A 193 -11.57 19.38 -12.55
CA SER A 193 -11.33 18.67 -11.28
C SER A 193 -9.96 19.00 -10.70
N PHE A 194 -9.72 18.55 -9.47
CA PHE A 194 -8.50 18.87 -8.74
C PHE A 194 -7.82 17.61 -8.19
N ILE A 195 -6.50 17.63 -8.17
CA ILE A 195 -5.69 16.74 -7.33
C ILE A 195 -5.08 17.58 -6.21
N ILE A 196 -5.17 17.10 -4.97
CA ILE A 196 -4.52 17.71 -3.81
C ILE A 196 -3.44 16.75 -3.33
N ILE A 197 -2.24 17.28 -3.10
CA ILE A 197 -1.13 16.54 -2.49
C ILE A 197 -0.89 17.14 -1.11
N ASP A 198 -1.06 16.30 -0.07
CA ASP A 198 -0.99 16.68 1.34
C ASP A 198 -1.97 17.81 1.72
N GLY A 199 -1.75 18.48 2.83
CA GLY A 199 -2.67 19.54 3.26
C GLY A 199 -2.08 20.43 4.37
N GLY A 200 -0.91 20.08 4.88
CA GLY A 200 -0.26 20.83 5.95
C GLY A 200 -0.79 20.51 7.34
N PHE A 201 -0.56 21.44 8.26
CA PHE A 201 -0.86 21.29 9.68
C PHE A 201 -2.36 21.25 9.99
N ASN A 202 -2.70 20.67 11.16
CA ASN A 202 -4.01 20.76 11.77
C ASN A 202 -4.34 22.23 12.19
N ARG A 203 -4.57 23.09 11.20
CA ARG A 203 -4.95 24.50 11.41
C ARG A 203 -6.17 24.85 10.57
N ALA A 204 -7.10 25.59 11.16
CA ALA A 204 -8.27 26.07 10.45
C ALA A 204 -7.88 27.01 9.30
N SER A 205 -6.83 27.81 9.47
CA SER A 205 -6.30 28.68 8.42
C SER A 205 -5.86 27.90 7.19
N CYS A 206 -5.12 26.78 7.37
CA CYS A 206 -4.69 25.92 6.24
C CYS A 206 -5.91 25.39 5.48
N ALA A 207 -6.90 24.85 6.19
CA ALA A 207 -8.12 24.32 5.58
C ALA A 207 -8.93 25.41 4.85
N ASN A 208 -9.09 26.57 5.49
CA ASN A 208 -9.84 27.69 4.91
C ASN A 208 -9.15 28.27 3.67
N THR A 209 -7.83 28.40 3.69
CA THR A 209 -7.04 28.87 2.53
C THR A 209 -7.17 27.91 1.35
N LEU A 210 -7.03 26.60 1.58
CA LEU A 210 -7.16 25.60 0.52
C LEU A 210 -8.60 25.58 -0.04
N ALA A 211 -9.62 25.60 0.84
CA ALA A 211 -11.01 25.63 0.42
C ALA A 211 -11.36 26.92 -0.36
N ALA A 212 -10.80 28.06 0.03
CA ALA A 212 -10.99 29.32 -0.70
C ALA A 212 -10.34 29.25 -2.09
N GLU A 213 -9.14 28.71 -2.18
CA GLU A 213 -8.42 28.56 -3.46
C GLU A 213 -9.14 27.61 -4.43
N LEU A 214 -9.70 26.51 -3.96
CA LEU A 214 -10.57 25.64 -4.76
C LEU A 214 -11.71 26.43 -5.41
N ARG A 215 -12.41 27.29 -4.61
CA ARG A 215 -13.49 28.12 -5.13
C ARG A 215 -13.02 29.19 -6.12
N ILE A 216 -11.88 29.81 -5.85
CA ILE A 216 -11.27 30.80 -6.75
C ILE A 216 -10.93 30.17 -8.09
N GLN A 217 -10.27 29.02 -8.09
CA GLN A 217 -9.86 28.37 -9.33
C GLN A 217 -11.01 27.71 -10.10
N ALA A 218 -12.07 27.32 -9.40
CA ALA A 218 -13.28 26.76 -10.01
C ALA A 218 -14.26 27.82 -10.52
N LYS A 219 -14.00 29.09 -10.23
CA LYS A 219 -14.85 30.21 -10.68
C LYS A 219 -14.95 30.24 -12.21
N GLY A 220 -16.16 30.16 -12.70
CA GLY A 220 -16.45 30.22 -14.14
C GLY A 220 -16.96 28.90 -14.72
N TYR A 221 -16.74 27.75 -14.05
CA TYR A 221 -17.30 26.48 -14.48
C TYR A 221 -18.06 25.72 -13.36
N ALA A 222 -17.72 25.87 -12.09
CA ALA A 222 -18.51 25.34 -10.99
C ALA A 222 -19.58 26.35 -10.55
N LYS A 223 -20.83 25.91 -10.40
CA LYS A 223 -21.95 26.75 -9.95
C LYS A 223 -22.12 26.72 -8.44
N THR A 224 -21.79 25.61 -7.82
CA THR A 224 -21.85 25.37 -6.38
C THR A 224 -20.58 24.71 -5.90
N ASP A 225 -20.32 24.72 -4.60
CA ASP A 225 -19.20 23.97 -4.01
C ASP A 225 -19.24 22.49 -4.36
N LYS A 226 -20.43 21.88 -4.49
CA LYS A 226 -20.58 20.48 -4.84
C LYS A 226 -20.12 20.14 -6.25
N ASP A 227 -20.11 21.11 -7.14
CA ASP A 227 -19.62 20.95 -8.52
C ASP A 227 -18.08 20.95 -8.56
N ILE A 228 -17.43 21.39 -7.48
CA ILE A 228 -15.97 21.36 -7.33
C ILE A 228 -15.56 19.93 -6.95
N ARG A 229 -14.93 19.25 -7.88
CA ARG A 229 -14.52 17.84 -7.75
C ARG A 229 -13.05 17.75 -7.39
N ILE A 230 -12.76 17.08 -6.29
CA ILE A 230 -11.41 16.66 -5.90
C ILE A 230 -11.27 15.20 -6.33
N ALA A 231 -10.73 15.00 -7.54
CA ALA A 231 -10.59 13.70 -8.16
C ALA A 231 -9.66 12.77 -7.35
N ALA A 232 -8.61 13.36 -6.75
CA ALA A 232 -7.73 12.64 -5.84
C ALA A 232 -7.19 13.54 -4.72
N TRP A 233 -7.14 13.00 -3.51
CA TRP A 233 -6.35 13.54 -2.41
C TRP A 233 -5.23 12.56 -2.08
N ILE A 234 -4.00 12.94 -2.40
CA ILE A 234 -2.80 12.13 -2.21
C ILE A 234 -2.18 12.51 -0.88
N ILE A 235 -2.02 11.56 0.03
CA ILE A 235 -1.29 11.75 1.29
C ILE A 235 0.04 11.03 1.17
N THR A 236 1.13 11.79 1.16
CA THR A 236 2.47 11.24 0.95
C THR A 236 2.95 10.42 2.14
N HIS A 237 2.66 10.88 3.36
CA HIS A 237 2.97 10.18 4.60
C HIS A 237 2.19 10.76 5.80
N ALA A 238 2.24 10.08 6.95
CA ALA A 238 1.38 10.34 8.09
C ALA A 238 1.92 11.39 9.08
N HIS A 239 2.82 12.28 8.69
CA HIS A 239 3.25 13.38 9.55
C HIS A 239 2.21 14.49 9.64
N GLY A 240 2.17 15.17 10.78
CA GLY A 240 1.16 16.19 11.09
C GLY A 240 1.22 17.43 10.19
N ASP A 241 2.37 17.74 9.62
CA ASP A 241 2.61 18.83 8.68
C ASP A 241 2.25 18.46 7.22
N HIS A 242 1.83 17.24 6.97
CA HIS A 242 1.35 16.74 5.69
C HIS A 242 -0.12 16.32 5.74
N SER A 243 -0.46 15.40 6.64
CA SER A 243 -1.81 14.82 6.76
C SER A 243 -2.65 15.45 7.87
N GLY A 244 -2.06 16.30 8.74
CA GLY A 244 -2.73 16.82 9.93
C GLY A 244 -3.99 17.66 9.63
N MET A 245 -3.95 18.47 8.59
CA MET A 245 -5.07 19.30 8.19
C MET A 245 -6.27 18.43 7.81
N ILE A 246 -6.12 17.54 6.84
CA ILE A 246 -7.26 16.73 6.39
C ILE A 246 -7.74 15.77 7.47
N SER A 247 -6.83 15.21 8.29
CA SER A 247 -7.16 14.31 9.39
C SER A 247 -8.04 14.95 10.47
N LYS A 248 -7.96 16.27 10.66
CA LYS A 248 -8.63 16.98 11.76
C LYS A 248 -9.55 18.10 11.30
N ARG A 249 -9.55 18.46 10.03
CA ARG A 249 -10.32 19.57 9.46
C ARG A 249 -11.09 19.18 8.20
N SER A 250 -11.36 17.89 8.00
CA SER A 250 -12.12 17.38 6.86
C SER A 250 -13.51 18.06 6.71
N ASP A 251 -14.08 18.58 7.79
CA ASP A 251 -15.34 19.32 7.76
C ASP A 251 -15.33 20.51 6.81
N ALA A 252 -14.19 21.17 6.62
CA ALA A 252 -14.04 22.29 5.70
C ALA A 252 -14.27 21.90 4.22
N PHE A 253 -14.24 20.62 3.91
CA PHE A 253 -14.33 20.08 2.55
C PHE A 253 -15.63 19.30 2.29
N LYS A 254 -16.55 19.21 3.25
CA LYS A 254 -17.83 18.49 3.10
C LYS A 254 -18.76 19.05 2.04
N SER A 255 -18.59 20.33 1.68
CA SER A 255 -19.38 20.95 0.61
C SER A 255 -18.89 20.58 -0.78
N PHE A 256 -17.65 20.09 -0.92
CA PHE A 256 -17.05 19.64 -2.18
C PHE A 256 -17.34 18.17 -2.45
N THR A 257 -17.11 17.73 -3.69
CA THR A 257 -17.12 16.31 -4.05
C THR A 257 -15.69 15.76 -4.00
N VAL A 258 -15.40 14.91 -3.01
CA VAL A 258 -14.09 14.25 -2.90
C VAL A 258 -14.25 12.81 -3.35
N GLU A 259 -13.50 12.39 -4.39
CA GLU A 259 -13.71 11.09 -5.02
C GLU A 259 -12.77 10.03 -4.44
N ASN A 260 -11.48 10.32 -4.39
CA ASN A 260 -10.48 9.31 -3.98
C ASN A 260 -9.46 9.88 -3.00
N PHE A 261 -9.05 9.04 -2.04
CA PHE A 261 -7.84 9.19 -1.26
C PHE A 261 -6.81 8.18 -1.75
N LEU A 262 -5.63 8.64 -2.17
CA LEU A 262 -4.51 7.78 -2.55
C LEU A 262 -3.51 7.77 -1.41
N VAL A 263 -3.34 6.60 -0.78
CA VAL A 263 -2.52 6.46 0.43
C VAL A 263 -1.78 5.13 0.42
N ASN A 264 -0.58 5.11 0.97
CA ASN A 264 0.11 3.88 1.35
C ASN A 264 1.16 4.17 2.42
N PHE A 265 0.79 3.98 3.70
CA PHE A 265 1.70 4.11 4.83
C PHE A 265 1.28 3.20 5.97
N MET A 266 2.15 3.02 6.95
CA MET A 266 1.96 2.12 8.08
C MET A 266 0.65 2.40 8.82
N SER A 267 -0.03 1.35 9.25
CA SER A 267 -1.09 1.46 10.24
C SER A 267 -0.57 2.07 11.55
N ASP A 268 -1.46 2.65 12.33
CA ASP A 268 -1.07 3.26 13.61
C ASP A 268 -0.41 2.24 14.55
N THR A 269 -0.85 0.98 14.52
CA THR A 269 -0.25 -0.10 15.32
C THR A 269 1.17 -0.43 14.85
N GLU A 270 1.39 -0.58 13.56
CA GLU A 270 2.73 -0.83 12.99
C GLU A 270 3.68 0.31 13.30
N ARG A 271 3.20 1.54 13.16
CA ARG A 271 3.96 2.74 13.50
C ARG A 271 4.35 2.77 14.98
N GLN A 272 3.42 2.47 15.90
CA GLN A 272 3.71 2.43 17.33
C GLN A 272 4.73 1.34 17.68
N ASN A 273 4.62 0.17 17.07
CA ASN A 273 5.58 -0.91 17.25
C ASN A 273 6.99 -0.51 16.75
N ALA A 274 7.05 0.14 15.59
CA ALA A 274 8.30 0.65 15.02
C ALA A 274 8.94 1.71 15.94
N ILE A 275 8.16 2.69 16.41
CA ILE A 275 8.63 3.74 17.34
C ILE A 275 9.13 3.12 18.65
N SER A 276 8.36 2.22 19.26
CA SER A 276 8.73 1.58 20.52
C SER A 276 10.03 0.79 20.40
N SER A 277 10.19 0.04 19.30
CA SER A 277 11.42 -0.71 19.03
C SER A 277 12.62 0.19 18.76
N TYR A 278 12.42 1.34 18.12
CA TYR A 278 13.44 2.32 17.84
C TYR A 278 13.90 3.05 19.12
N LEU A 279 12.95 3.47 19.96
CA LEU A 279 13.23 4.11 21.25
C LEU A 279 13.93 3.15 22.22
N ALA A 280 13.56 1.87 22.22
CA ALA A 280 14.23 0.84 23.02
C ALA A 280 15.73 0.67 22.68
N LYS A 281 16.13 1.05 21.45
CA LYS A 281 17.54 1.05 21.00
C LYS A 281 18.29 2.36 21.31
N GLY A 282 17.67 3.32 22.01
CA GLY A 282 18.28 4.59 22.39
C GLY A 282 18.46 5.59 21.26
N SER A 283 17.78 5.42 20.15
CA SER A 283 17.93 6.25 18.95
C SER A 283 16.84 7.32 18.82
N GLY A 284 16.95 8.39 19.58
CA GLY A 284 16.26 9.66 19.34
C GLY A 284 14.76 9.72 19.66
N ASN A 285 14.22 10.92 19.58
CA ASN A 285 12.79 11.19 19.77
C ASN A 285 12.11 11.27 18.39
N TRP A 286 11.45 10.23 17.99
CA TRP A 286 10.53 10.27 16.84
C TRP A 286 9.23 10.89 17.34
N GLY A 287 9.12 12.20 17.15
CA GLY A 287 8.02 12.99 17.66
C GLY A 287 6.66 12.35 17.41
N ASN A 288 5.79 12.49 18.38
CA ASN A 288 4.37 12.22 18.17
C ASN A 288 3.90 13.14 17.04
N SER A 289 3.60 12.58 15.88
CA SER A 289 2.97 13.32 14.79
C SER A 289 1.58 13.76 15.29
N GLU A 290 1.46 15.00 15.72
CA GLU A 290 0.17 15.55 16.16
C GLU A 290 -0.84 15.42 15.01
N GLY A 291 -1.71 14.46 15.11
CA GLY A 291 -2.94 14.37 14.35
C GLY A 291 -2.92 13.65 13.01
N GLY A 292 -1.78 13.13 12.54
CA GLY A 292 -1.66 12.58 11.19
C GLY A 292 -1.69 11.05 11.06
N GLY A 293 -2.28 10.29 11.98
CA GLY A 293 -2.29 8.82 11.90
C GLY A 293 -3.15 8.28 10.75
N TYR A 294 -2.85 7.05 10.32
CA TYR A 294 -3.57 6.33 9.27
C TYR A 294 -5.08 6.27 9.53
N THR A 295 -5.48 5.91 10.75
CA THR A 295 -6.89 5.86 11.18
C THR A 295 -7.60 7.21 11.02
N ASN A 296 -6.90 8.32 11.27
CA ASN A 296 -7.48 9.65 11.11
C ASN A 296 -7.71 9.99 9.63
N VAL A 297 -6.80 9.61 8.74
CA VAL A 297 -6.96 9.78 7.29
C VAL A 297 -8.13 8.95 6.77
N LEU A 298 -8.25 7.69 7.20
CA LEU A 298 -9.39 6.84 6.85
C LEU A 298 -10.73 7.43 7.34
N SER A 299 -10.74 7.98 8.56
CA SER A 299 -11.92 8.63 9.11
C SER A 299 -12.31 9.90 8.34
N ALA A 300 -11.32 10.66 7.88
CA ALA A 300 -11.56 11.82 7.03
C ALA A 300 -12.14 11.44 5.67
N ALA A 301 -11.57 10.40 5.02
CA ALA A 301 -12.10 9.88 3.75
C ALA A 301 -13.55 9.40 3.90
N ALA A 302 -13.86 8.65 4.96
CA ALA A 302 -15.22 8.21 5.26
C ALA A 302 -16.18 9.39 5.49
N ALA A 303 -15.75 10.42 6.24
CA ALA A 303 -16.55 11.63 6.49
C ALA A 303 -16.85 12.46 5.23
N LEU A 304 -16.03 12.27 4.18
CA LEU A 304 -16.16 12.92 2.87
C LEU A 304 -16.80 11.99 1.82
N ASN A 305 -17.18 10.76 2.19
CA ASN A 305 -17.70 9.72 1.31
C ASN A 305 -16.73 9.39 0.14
N ALA A 306 -15.43 9.52 0.36
CA ALA A 306 -14.40 9.27 -0.63
C ALA A 306 -13.91 7.82 -0.59
N THR A 307 -13.56 7.29 -1.76
CA THR A 307 -12.93 5.96 -1.87
C THR A 307 -11.47 6.03 -1.45
N VAL A 308 -11.06 5.16 -0.53
CA VAL A 308 -9.64 4.99 -0.19
C VAL A 308 -9.03 3.98 -1.15
N ARG A 309 -7.89 4.32 -1.74
CA ARG A 309 -7.11 3.44 -2.61
C ARG A 309 -5.71 3.30 -2.06
N THR A 310 -5.31 2.07 -1.78
CA THR A 310 -3.92 1.73 -1.45
C THR A 310 -3.12 1.71 -2.74
N ILE A 311 -2.16 2.62 -2.86
CA ILE A 311 -1.32 2.74 -4.06
C ILE A 311 -0.03 1.95 -3.89
N HIS A 312 0.41 1.28 -4.98
CA HIS A 312 1.63 0.45 -4.98
C HIS A 312 2.62 0.92 -6.03
N VAL A 313 3.91 0.71 -5.76
CA VAL A 313 4.99 1.05 -6.70
C VAL A 313 4.73 0.41 -8.06
N GLY A 314 4.86 1.21 -9.12
CA GLY A 314 4.67 0.80 -10.51
C GLY A 314 3.23 0.94 -11.01
N GLN A 315 2.26 1.21 -10.15
CA GLN A 315 0.90 1.52 -10.59
C GLN A 315 0.82 2.91 -11.24
N VAL A 316 -0.11 3.03 -12.17
CA VAL A 316 -0.40 4.28 -12.88
C VAL A 316 -1.87 4.61 -12.71
N TYR A 317 -2.16 5.84 -12.31
CA TYR A 317 -3.49 6.40 -12.18
C TYR A 317 -3.68 7.52 -13.18
N TYR A 318 -4.86 7.61 -13.78
CA TYR A 318 -5.19 8.66 -14.72
C TYR A 318 -6.34 9.52 -14.19
N PHE A 319 -6.17 10.83 -14.27
CA PHE A 319 -7.16 11.83 -13.90
C PHE A 319 -7.16 12.90 -14.99
N ALA A 320 -8.20 12.94 -15.83
CA ALA A 320 -8.28 13.82 -16.99
C ALA A 320 -6.97 13.84 -17.81
N ASP A 321 -6.27 14.98 -17.85
CA ASP A 321 -4.98 15.15 -18.54
C ASP A 321 -3.75 14.73 -17.69
N ALA A 322 -3.94 14.37 -16.43
CA ALA A 322 -2.83 13.95 -15.57
C ALA A 322 -2.61 12.44 -15.56
N LYS A 323 -1.36 12.03 -15.74
CA LYS A 323 -0.86 10.68 -15.46
C LYS A 323 -0.06 10.71 -14.16
N LEU A 324 -0.50 9.97 -13.15
CA LEU A 324 0.21 9.78 -11.89
C LEU A 324 0.88 8.41 -11.90
N GLU A 325 2.19 8.37 -11.83
CA GLU A 325 2.98 7.16 -11.71
C GLU A 325 3.54 7.02 -10.29
N VAL A 326 3.27 5.88 -9.64
CA VAL A 326 3.74 5.63 -8.27
C VAL A 326 5.17 5.08 -8.32
N LEU A 327 6.13 5.92 -7.95
CA LEU A 327 7.55 5.55 -7.99
C LEU A 327 8.04 4.93 -6.69
N TYR A 328 7.38 5.24 -5.58
CA TYR A 328 7.85 4.88 -4.25
C TYR A 328 6.71 4.83 -3.23
N THR A 329 6.72 3.83 -2.35
CA THR A 329 5.80 3.67 -1.21
C THR A 329 6.53 3.08 -0.02
N ILE A 330 5.84 2.99 1.13
CA ILE A 330 6.37 2.38 2.36
C ILE A 330 6.78 0.90 2.19
N GLU A 331 6.24 0.20 1.22
CA GLU A 331 6.54 -1.20 0.92
C GLU A 331 8.04 -1.47 0.73
N SER A 332 8.76 -0.47 0.24
CA SER A 332 10.21 -0.55 0.08
C SER A 332 10.96 -0.67 1.41
N TYR A 333 10.40 -0.17 2.50
CA TYR A 333 11.02 -0.18 3.82
C TYR A 333 10.36 -1.15 4.80
N GLY A 334 9.06 -1.42 4.65
CA GLY A 334 8.31 -2.24 5.59
C GLY A 334 9.02 -3.54 5.94
N PRO A 335 9.46 -4.36 4.97
CA PRO A 335 10.17 -5.60 5.24
C PRO A 335 11.50 -5.40 5.97
N THR A 336 12.25 -4.36 5.64
CA THR A 336 13.55 -4.06 6.28
C THR A 336 13.35 -3.58 7.72
N MET A 337 12.37 -2.73 7.94
CA MET A 337 12.03 -2.24 9.28
C MET A 337 11.51 -3.38 10.16
N CYS A 338 10.59 -4.21 9.68
CA CYS A 338 10.06 -5.34 10.44
C CYS A 338 11.16 -6.36 10.78
N ASN A 339 12.07 -6.66 9.85
CA ASN A 339 13.19 -7.56 10.14
C ASN A 339 14.16 -6.95 11.16
N ALA A 340 14.42 -5.65 11.11
CA ALA A 340 15.24 -4.98 12.12
C ALA A 340 14.62 -5.00 13.51
N PHE A 341 13.29 -5.09 13.61
CA PHE A 341 12.55 -5.13 14.88
C PHE A 341 12.33 -6.56 15.40
N ASN A 342 12.27 -7.55 14.52
CA ASN A 342 12.06 -8.96 14.91
C ASN A 342 13.34 -9.70 15.31
N THR A 343 14.52 -9.15 15.11
CA THR A 343 15.81 -9.78 15.48
C THR A 343 16.19 -9.61 16.95
N THR A 344 15.28 -9.19 17.81
CA THR A 344 15.52 -8.98 19.25
C THR A 344 14.52 -9.77 20.11
N SER A 345 14.23 -11.02 19.77
CA SER A 345 13.59 -11.98 20.67
C SER A 345 14.47 -13.21 20.84
#